data_8333a3580bb7f7897e5b64621afee507
#
_entry.id   8333a3580bb7f7897e5b64621afee507
#
_cell.length_a   1.000
_cell.length_b   1.000
_cell.length_c   1.000
_cell.angle_alpha   90.00
_cell.angle_beta   90.00
_cell.angle_gamma   90.00
#
_symmetry.space_group_name_H-M   'P 1'
#
loop_
_entity.id
_entity.type
_entity.pdbx_description
1 polymer ?
#
loop_
_entity_poly.entity_id
_entity_poly.type
_entity_poly.pdbx_seq_one_letter_code
_entity_poly.pdbx_strand_id
1 'polypeptide(L)'
;MQVPTISVPQSLLRQLIEQHGYKHDIGKVNEELPLLGTDIDACDDEVLDIEIFPDRPDLLSGETLAYAMLNFLHGMTANPDMNVKPSGIKMTVDAALTNVRPIVYGAVVRNVAVPGPEAEAFVKALMDHQEKLHFALGRGRKRASIGVHDLATISPPFHVKAVKKEASFTPLASEKSMTLTEILNAHPKGVDYAHLLDGMERYPLIYDSDNKVLSFPPIINGEQTAVTHATKDFFIDVTGWDRRACEAALMLICLQLSQRGGTVESVEAV
;
A
#
# COMPACT_ATOMS: atom_id res chain seq x y z
N MET A 1 -21.00 -7.06 7.55
CA MET A 1 -19.70 -6.48 7.16
C MET A 1 -18.80 -7.68 6.95
N GLN A 2 -18.30 -7.89 5.77
CA GLN A 2 -17.43 -9.04 5.51
C GLN A 2 -16.09 -8.79 6.20
N VAL A 3 -15.65 -9.69 7.07
CA VAL A 3 -14.35 -9.62 7.72
C VAL A 3 -13.29 -9.96 6.67
N PRO A 4 -12.20 -9.20 6.56
CA PRO A 4 -11.19 -9.46 5.55
C PRO A 4 -10.46 -10.77 5.85
N THR A 5 -10.38 -11.64 4.84
CA THR A 5 -9.61 -12.88 4.87
C THR A 5 -8.34 -12.73 4.05
N ILE A 6 -7.27 -13.43 4.45
CA ILE A 6 -6.06 -13.58 3.66
C ILE A 6 -5.72 -15.07 3.53
N SER A 7 -5.18 -15.42 2.37
CA SER A 7 -4.64 -16.75 2.08
C SER A 7 -3.12 -16.61 1.92
N VAL A 8 -2.37 -17.26 2.78
CA VAL A 8 -0.91 -17.13 2.83
C VAL A 8 -0.25 -18.49 2.61
N PRO A 9 0.59 -18.64 1.59
CA PRO A 9 1.35 -19.88 1.40
C PRO A 9 2.24 -20.19 2.61
N GLN A 10 2.21 -21.43 3.11
CA GLN A 10 3.09 -21.85 4.21
C GLN A 10 4.57 -21.72 3.86
N SER A 11 4.92 -21.86 2.58
CA SER A 11 6.30 -21.65 2.09
C SER A 11 6.76 -20.21 2.33
N LEU A 12 5.89 -19.23 2.15
CA LEU A 12 6.16 -17.82 2.43
C LEU A 12 6.36 -17.58 3.92
N LEU A 13 5.45 -18.06 4.77
CA LEU A 13 5.57 -17.91 6.22
C LEU A 13 6.86 -18.57 6.73
N ARG A 14 7.18 -19.76 6.24
CA ARG A 14 8.42 -20.44 6.57
C ARG A 14 9.64 -19.61 6.21
N GLN A 15 9.71 -19.11 4.98
CA GLN A 15 10.81 -18.27 4.53
C GLN A 15 10.98 -17.04 5.43
N LEU A 16 9.89 -16.32 5.72
CA LEU A 16 9.91 -15.08 6.50
C LEU A 16 10.25 -15.31 7.99
N ILE A 17 9.90 -16.47 8.54
CA ILE A 17 10.20 -16.81 9.93
C ILE A 17 11.62 -17.36 10.07
N GLU A 18 12.02 -18.26 9.15
CA GLU A 18 13.32 -18.92 9.21
C GLU A 18 14.50 -17.99 8.90
N GLN A 19 14.29 -16.92 8.11
CA GLN A 19 15.33 -15.90 7.91
C GLN A 19 15.75 -15.17 9.21
N HIS A 20 14.90 -15.22 10.25
CA HIS A 20 15.20 -14.69 11.58
C HIS A 20 15.73 -15.75 12.55
N GLY A 21 16.00 -16.97 12.07
CA GLY A 21 16.54 -18.07 12.87
C GLY A 21 15.52 -18.84 13.70
N TYR A 22 14.22 -18.62 13.48
CA TYR A 22 13.16 -19.36 14.16
C TYR A 22 12.60 -20.46 13.26
N LYS A 23 12.07 -21.52 13.87
CA LYS A 23 11.42 -22.61 13.13
C LYS A 23 9.94 -22.30 12.91
N HIS A 24 9.47 -22.40 11.68
CA HIS A 24 8.05 -22.37 11.38
C HIS A 24 7.38 -23.69 11.80
N ASP A 25 6.35 -23.61 12.64
CA ASP A 25 5.63 -24.76 13.19
C ASP A 25 4.12 -24.56 12.99
N ILE A 26 3.55 -25.34 12.07
CA ILE A 26 2.13 -25.26 11.70
C ILE A 26 1.22 -25.62 12.88
N GLY A 27 1.61 -26.59 13.71
CA GLY A 27 0.84 -26.96 14.90
C GLY A 27 0.72 -25.79 15.88
N LYS A 28 1.84 -25.10 16.14
CA LYS A 28 1.87 -23.91 16.98
C LYS A 28 1.08 -22.75 16.38
N VAL A 29 1.17 -22.55 15.06
CA VAL A 29 0.38 -21.54 14.35
C VAL A 29 -1.11 -21.80 14.55
N ASN A 30 -1.55 -23.03 14.34
CA ASN A 30 -2.96 -23.39 14.46
C ASN A 30 -3.50 -23.24 15.89
N GLU A 31 -2.69 -23.47 16.89
CA GLU A 31 -3.07 -23.38 18.30
C GLU A 31 -3.05 -21.94 18.84
N GLU A 32 -2.01 -21.16 18.51
CA GLU A 32 -1.75 -19.88 19.17
C GLU A 32 -2.12 -18.65 18.33
N LEU A 33 -2.14 -18.75 17.00
CA LEU A 33 -2.41 -17.59 16.14
C LEU A 33 -3.80 -16.94 16.35
N PRO A 34 -4.87 -17.71 16.69
CA PRO A 34 -6.17 -17.12 17.03
C PRO A 34 -6.12 -16.09 18.18
N LEU A 35 -5.15 -16.24 19.09
CA LEU A 35 -4.95 -15.30 20.20
C LEU A 35 -4.47 -13.91 19.76
N LEU A 36 -4.04 -13.75 18.51
CA LEU A 36 -3.67 -12.46 17.93
C LEU A 36 -4.85 -11.64 17.40
N GLY A 37 -6.08 -12.12 17.53
CA GLY A 37 -7.27 -11.45 16.98
C GLY A 37 -7.53 -11.88 15.54
N THR A 38 -7.52 -13.18 15.32
CA THR A 38 -7.75 -13.84 14.03
C THR A 38 -8.61 -15.08 14.23
N ASP A 39 -9.20 -15.60 13.15
CA ASP A 39 -9.84 -16.91 13.11
C ASP A 39 -9.28 -17.72 11.93
N ILE A 40 -8.98 -19.00 12.14
CA ILE A 40 -8.34 -19.84 11.12
C ILE A 40 -9.42 -20.65 10.42
N ASP A 41 -9.61 -20.39 9.13
CA ASP A 41 -10.51 -21.15 8.26
C ASP A 41 -9.88 -22.47 7.79
N ALA A 42 -8.58 -22.43 7.45
CA ALA A 42 -7.78 -23.59 7.08
C ALA A 42 -6.30 -23.37 7.40
N CYS A 43 -5.64 -24.42 7.89
CA CYS A 43 -4.21 -24.42 8.16
C CYS A 43 -3.64 -25.82 7.89
N ASP A 44 -3.06 -26.02 6.73
CA ASP A 44 -2.43 -27.26 6.30
C ASP A 44 -0.97 -27.04 5.87
N ASP A 45 -0.33 -28.02 5.24
CA ASP A 45 1.07 -27.95 4.81
C ASP A 45 1.31 -26.96 3.65
N GLU A 46 0.27 -26.54 2.94
CA GLU A 46 0.35 -25.68 1.75
C GLU A 46 -0.06 -24.25 2.03
N VAL A 47 -1.15 -24.05 2.78
CA VAL A 47 -1.77 -22.73 2.94
C VAL A 47 -2.25 -22.49 4.38
N LEU A 48 -2.26 -21.23 4.75
CA LEU A 48 -2.99 -20.67 5.89
C LEU A 48 -4.05 -19.72 5.36
N ASP A 49 -5.33 -20.11 5.51
CA ASP A 49 -6.47 -19.24 5.28
C ASP A 49 -6.97 -18.70 6.61
N ILE A 50 -7.00 -17.38 6.74
CA ILE A 50 -7.22 -16.74 8.02
C ILE A 50 -8.10 -15.50 7.87
N GLU A 51 -9.09 -15.39 8.74
CA GLU A 51 -9.93 -14.22 8.92
C GLU A 51 -9.26 -13.25 9.91
N ILE A 52 -9.09 -11.99 9.51
CA ILE A 52 -8.43 -10.96 10.33
C ILE A 52 -9.49 -10.07 10.97
N PHE A 53 -9.49 -9.95 12.29
CA PHE A 53 -10.47 -9.13 13.01
C PHE A 53 -10.29 -7.63 12.68
N PRO A 54 -11.37 -6.83 12.70
CA PRO A 54 -11.36 -5.44 12.23
C PRO A 54 -10.42 -4.50 13.00
N ASP A 55 -10.00 -4.88 14.20
CA ASP A 55 -9.04 -4.15 15.04
C ASP A 55 -7.58 -4.50 14.75
N ARG A 56 -7.32 -5.45 13.83
CA ARG A 56 -5.97 -5.91 13.47
C ARG A 56 -5.64 -5.69 11.98
N PRO A 57 -5.77 -4.44 11.46
CA PRO A 57 -5.40 -4.14 10.07
C PRO A 57 -3.91 -4.34 9.79
N ASP A 58 -3.09 -4.47 10.82
CA ASP A 58 -1.67 -4.79 10.77
C ASP A 58 -1.36 -6.23 10.29
N LEU A 59 -2.34 -7.12 10.25
CA LEU A 59 -2.16 -8.52 9.86
C LEU A 59 -2.62 -8.84 8.44
N LEU A 60 -2.97 -7.82 7.63
CA LEU A 60 -3.62 -7.99 6.32
C LEU A 60 -2.69 -8.39 5.16
N SER A 61 -1.43 -8.75 5.42
CA SER A 61 -0.52 -9.34 4.44
C SER A 61 0.30 -10.47 5.06
N GLY A 62 0.78 -11.39 4.23
CA GLY A 62 1.62 -12.50 4.70
C GLY A 62 2.90 -12.02 5.40
N GLU A 63 3.50 -10.94 4.91
CA GLU A 63 4.71 -10.36 5.48
C GLU A 63 4.47 -9.71 6.84
N THR A 64 3.40 -8.92 6.97
CA THR A 64 3.08 -8.29 8.25
C THR A 64 2.55 -9.29 9.27
N LEU A 65 1.82 -10.31 8.82
CA LEU A 65 1.42 -11.44 9.64
C LEU A 65 2.63 -12.21 10.19
N ALA A 66 3.59 -12.59 9.32
CA ALA A 66 4.81 -13.27 9.73
C ALA A 66 5.61 -12.44 10.75
N TYR A 67 5.69 -11.11 10.55
CA TYR A 67 6.33 -10.23 11.52
C TYR A 67 5.63 -10.24 12.88
N ALA A 68 4.30 -10.21 12.92
CA ALA A 68 3.54 -10.33 14.17
C ALA A 68 3.71 -11.71 14.84
N MET A 69 3.77 -12.78 14.03
CA MET A 69 4.04 -14.14 14.52
C MET A 69 5.43 -14.27 15.16
N LEU A 70 6.47 -13.66 14.59
CA LEU A 70 7.80 -13.62 15.16
C LEU A 70 7.80 -13.02 16.57
N ASN A 71 7.07 -11.91 16.76
CA ASN A 71 6.96 -11.28 18.07
C ASN A 71 6.15 -12.14 19.05
N PHE A 72 4.99 -12.61 18.62
CA PHE A 72 4.03 -13.28 19.50
C PHE A 72 4.39 -14.74 19.79
N LEU A 73 4.65 -15.53 18.74
CA LEU A 73 4.91 -16.97 18.89
C LEU A 73 6.34 -17.27 19.34
N HIS A 74 7.30 -16.42 18.97
CA HIS A 74 8.72 -16.68 19.20
C HIS A 74 9.36 -15.71 20.21
N GLY A 75 8.62 -14.73 20.71
CA GLY A 75 9.11 -13.76 21.68
C GLY A 75 10.21 -12.84 21.14
N MET A 76 10.26 -12.65 19.83
CA MET A 76 11.20 -11.72 19.21
C MET A 76 10.84 -10.30 19.66
N THR A 77 11.70 -9.66 20.43
CA THR A 77 11.56 -8.25 20.79
C THR A 77 12.08 -7.38 19.66
N ALA A 78 11.34 -7.34 18.56
CA ALA A 78 11.66 -6.43 17.49
C ALA A 78 10.76 -5.20 17.61
N ASN A 79 11.40 -4.04 17.73
CA ASN A 79 10.75 -2.79 17.41
C ASN A 79 10.72 -2.71 15.86
N PRO A 80 9.60 -2.34 15.22
CA PRO A 80 9.56 -2.07 13.79
C PRO A 80 10.31 -0.79 13.43
N ASP A 81 11.47 -0.58 14.01
CA ASP A 81 12.41 0.41 13.53
C ASP A 81 12.92 -0.08 12.16
N MET A 82 12.27 0.43 11.12
CA MET A 82 12.62 0.13 9.73
C MET A 82 13.92 0.82 9.32
N ASN A 83 14.68 1.39 10.27
CA ASN A 83 15.92 2.14 10.03
C ASN A 83 15.73 3.17 8.90
N VAL A 84 14.65 3.92 8.95
CA VAL A 84 14.26 4.88 7.91
C VAL A 84 15.37 5.89 7.66
N LYS A 85 15.83 5.97 6.42
CA LYS A 85 16.86 6.92 5.96
C LYS A 85 16.22 8.05 5.17
N PRO A 86 16.82 9.24 5.13
CA PRO A 86 16.34 10.28 4.22
C PRO A 86 16.64 9.90 2.77
N SER A 87 15.62 9.97 1.90
CA SER A 87 15.79 9.72 0.45
C SER A 87 16.41 10.91 -0.29
N GLY A 88 16.36 12.10 0.30
CA GLY A 88 16.63 13.36 -0.40
C GLY A 88 15.53 13.81 -1.35
N ILE A 89 14.46 13.02 -1.51
CA ILE A 89 13.33 13.34 -2.39
C ILE A 89 12.37 14.27 -1.65
N LYS A 90 11.94 15.32 -2.37
CA LYS A 90 10.94 16.29 -1.89
C LYS A 90 9.62 16.12 -2.62
N MET A 91 8.54 16.38 -1.88
CA MET A 91 7.19 16.40 -2.40
C MET A 91 6.54 17.74 -2.00
N THR A 92 6.36 18.63 -2.98
CA THR A 92 5.72 19.94 -2.76
C THR A 92 4.21 19.76 -2.71
N VAL A 93 3.58 20.29 -1.66
CA VAL A 93 2.14 20.18 -1.44
C VAL A 93 1.47 21.54 -1.60
N ASP A 94 0.55 21.65 -2.58
CA ASP A 94 -0.20 22.89 -2.84
C ASP A 94 -1.10 23.23 -1.63
N ALA A 95 -1.01 24.45 -1.12
CA ALA A 95 -1.85 24.95 -0.03
C ALA A 95 -3.36 24.84 -0.31
N ALA A 96 -3.77 24.86 -1.58
CA ALA A 96 -5.16 24.67 -1.99
C ALA A 96 -5.71 23.26 -1.66
N LEU A 97 -4.85 22.30 -1.35
CA LEU A 97 -5.25 20.95 -0.94
C LEU A 97 -5.90 20.91 0.45
N THR A 98 -5.77 21.95 1.26
CA THR A 98 -6.39 22.03 2.60
C THR A 98 -7.88 21.70 2.58
N ASN A 99 -8.60 22.10 1.53
CA ASN A 99 -10.04 21.83 1.39
C ASN A 99 -10.36 20.71 0.39
N VAL A 100 -9.34 20.04 -0.16
CA VAL A 100 -9.49 19.00 -1.18
C VAL A 100 -9.05 17.65 -0.63
N ARG A 101 -7.82 17.59 -0.11
CA ARG A 101 -7.24 16.39 0.51
C ARG A 101 -5.99 16.78 1.31
N PRO A 102 -6.17 17.22 2.57
CA PRO A 102 -5.17 18.01 3.31
C PRO A 102 -3.96 17.22 3.78
N ILE A 103 -4.07 15.89 3.89
CA ILE A 103 -2.99 15.06 4.41
C ILE A 103 -2.31 14.36 3.24
N VAL A 104 -1.00 14.53 3.16
CA VAL A 104 -0.16 13.92 2.13
C VAL A 104 1.11 13.40 2.78
N TYR A 105 1.41 12.13 2.56
CA TYR A 105 2.64 11.47 2.98
C TYR A 105 3.27 10.75 1.79
N GLY A 106 4.58 10.56 1.84
CA GLY A 106 5.32 9.76 0.89
C GLY A 106 6.45 8.99 1.53
N ALA A 107 6.77 7.84 0.96
CA ALA A 107 7.95 7.06 1.28
C ALA A 107 8.51 6.40 0.03
N VAL A 108 9.79 6.05 0.10
CA VAL A 108 10.46 5.21 -0.90
C VAL A 108 10.91 3.92 -0.21
N VAL A 109 10.77 2.80 -0.91
CA VAL A 109 11.35 1.52 -0.46
C VAL A 109 12.19 0.96 -1.60
N ARG A 110 13.50 0.81 -1.36
CA ARG A 110 14.46 0.36 -2.39
C ARG A 110 14.94 -1.05 -2.14
N ASN A 111 15.38 -1.68 -3.24
CA ASN A 111 16.03 -2.99 -3.21
C ASN A 111 15.13 -4.10 -2.66
N VAL A 112 13.84 -4.04 -2.93
CA VAL A 112 12.92 -5.12 -2.58
C VAL A 112 13.29 -6.35 -3.39
N ALA A 113 13.61 -7.43 -2.69
CA ALA A 113 14.07 -8.68 -3.29
C ALA A 113 12.98 -9.74 -3.26
N VAL A 114 12.44 -10.05 -4.45
CA VAL A 114 11.50 -11.16 -4.61
C VAL A 114 12.05 -12.08 -5.70
N PRO A 115 12.18 -13.39 -5.44
CA PRO A 115 12.61 -14.34 -6.46
C PRO A 115 11.70 -14.29 -7.69
N GLY A 116 12.28 -14.39 -8.88
CA GLY A 116 11.55 -14.26 -10.15
C GLY A 116 10.27 -15.09 -10.26
N PRO A 117 10.26 -16.39 -9.84
CA PRO A 117 9.04 -17.21 -9.86
C PRO A 117 7.92 -16.72 -8.93
N GLU A 118 8.26 -15.97 -7.87
CA GLU A 118 7.30 -15.46 -6.88
C GLU A 118 6.88 -14.00 -7.14
N ALA A 119 7.53 -13.33 -8.09
CA ALA A 119 7.38 -11.88 -8.28
C ALA A 119 5.95 -11.47 -8.67
N GLU A 120 5.28 -12.24 -9.53
CA GLU A 120 3.90 -11.95 -9.90
C GLU A 120 2.93 -12.15 -8.71
N ALA A 121 3.12 -13.24 -7.95
CA ALA A 121 2.32 -13.51 -6.76
C ALA A 121 2.53 -12.42 -5.69
N PHE A 122 3.75 -11.94 -5.54
CA PHE A 122 4.07 -10.84 -4.64
C PHE A 122 3.38 -9.53 -5.05
N VAL A 123 3.45 -9.13 -6.33
CA VAL A 123 2.77 -7.92 -6.82
C VAL A 123 1.26 -8.02 -6.58
N LYS A 124 0.67 -9.18 -6.86
CA LYS A 124 -0.76 -9.42 -6.58
C LYS A 124 -1.06 -9.27 -5.08
N ALA A 125 -0.25 -9.86 -4.21
CA ALA A 125 -0.41 -9.78 -2.75
C ALA A 125 -0.25 -8.34 -2.23
N LEU A 126 0.69 -7.57 -2.79
CA LEU A 126 0.90 -6.16 -2.45
C LEU A 126 -0.34 -5.31 -2.84
N MET A 127 -0.88 -5.52 -4.04
CA MET A 127 -2.10 -4.81 -4.48
C MET A 127 -3.32 -5.22 -3.65
N ASP A 128 -3.44 -6.49 -3.30
CA ASP A 128 -4.50 -7.00 -2.43
C ASP A 128 -4.41 -6.41 -1.01
N HIS A 129 -3.22 -6.34 -0.43
CA HIS A 129 -2.98 -5.66 0.84
C HIS A 129 -3.39 -4.18 0.78
N GLN A 130 -2.98 -3.47 -0.27
CA GLN A 130 -3.37 -2.09 -0.51
C GLN A 130 -4.91 -1.92 -0.53
N GLU A 131 -5.64 -2.78 -1.25
CA GLU A 131 -7.11 -2.71 -1.30
C GLU A 131 -7.76 -3.05 0.05
N LYS A 132 -7.23 -4.02 0.79
CA LYS A 132 -7.70 -4.33 2.15
C LYS A 132 -7.48 -3.17 3.12
N LEU A 133 -6.33 -2.49 3.04
CA LEU A 133 -6.06 -1.29 3.82
C LEU A 133 -6.96 -0.11 3.41
N HIS A 134 -7.25 0.05 2.11
CA HIS A 134 -8.25 1.03 1.65
C HIS A 134 -9.61 0.79 2.28
N PHE A 135 -10.01 -0.47 2.41
CA PHE A 135 -11.28 -0.84 3.03
C PHE A 135 -11.24 -0.64 4.56
N ALA A 136 -10.26 -1.24 5.25
CA ALA A 136 -10.18 -1.28 6.71
C ALA A 136 -9.83 0.09 7.31
N LEU A 137 -8.60 0.59 7.08
CA LEU A 137 -8.11 1.86 7.59
C LEU A 137 -8.68 3.05 6.82
N GLY A 138 -8.73 2.92 5.51
CA GLY A 138 -9.17 3.97 4.60
C GLY A 138 -10.66 4.25 4.62
N ARG A 139 -11.47 3.35 5.18
CA ARG A 139 -12.95 3.40 5.14
C ARG A 139 -13.45 3.61 3.71
N GLY A 140 -13.06 2.71 2.80
CA GLY A 140 -13.35 2.84 1.39
C GLY A 140 -12.68 4.08 0.77
N ARG A 141 -11.40 4.29 1.07
CA ARG A 141 -10.56 5.42 0.61
C ARG A 141 -10.97 6.81 1.10
N LYS A 142 -12.02 6.92 1.91
CA LYS A 142 -12.48 8.21 2.46
C LYS A 142 -11.46 8.82 3.42
N ARG A 143 -10.93 8.04 4.37
CA ARG A 143 -9.98 8.50 5.40
C ARG A 143 -8.55 8.54 4.88
N ALA A 144 -8.14 7.49 4.18
CA ALA A 144 -6.82 7.34 3.58
C ALA A 144 -6.92 6.57 2.27
N SER A 145 -6.13 6.97 1.27
CA SER A 145 -5.86 6.20 0.06
C SER A 145 -4.38 6.10 -0.17
N ILE A 146 -3.96 5.00 -0.75
CA ILE A 146 -2.58 4.61 -0.99
C ILE A 146 -2.35 4.54 -2.50
N GLY A 147 -1.28 5.12 -2.99
CA GLY A 147 -0.70 4.85 -4.31
C GLY A 147 0.61 4.11 -4.14
N VAL A 148 0.84 3.09 -4.96
CA VAL A 148 2.11 2.36 -5.03
C VAL A 148 2.59 2.42 -6.47
N HIS A 149 3.83 2.86 -6.67
CA HIS A 149 4.39 3.19 -7.97
C HIS A 149 5.77 2.55 -8.18
N ASP A 150 6.09 2.22 -9.43
CA ASP A 150 7.45 1.86 -9.82
C ASP A 150 8.32 3.13 -9.86
N LEU A 151 9.25 3.25 -8.91
CA LEU A 151 10.13 4.42 -8.81
C LEU A 151 11.03 4.60 -10.03
N ALA A 152 11.34 3.52 -10.75
CA ALA A 152 12.17 3.59 -11.95
C ALA A 152 11.51 4.31 -13.14
N THR A 153 10.18 4.47 -13.11
CA THR A 153 9.40 5.08 -14.20
C THR A 153 9.06 6.57 -13.96
N ILE A 154 9.40 7.11 -12.80
CA ILE A 154 9.03 8.45 -12.35
C ILE A 154 10.25 9.26 -11.92
N SER A 155 10.19 10.57 -12.08
CA SER A 155 11.31 11.49 -11.86
C SER A 155 11.01 12.47 -10.69
N PRO A 156 11.67 12.35 -9.52
CA PRO A 156 11.50 13.34 -8.45
C PRO A 156 12.12 14.71 -8.83
N PRO A 157 11.74 15.82 -8.18
CA PRO A 157 10.79 15.94 -7.07
C PRO A 157 9.34 15.76 -7.50
N PHE A 158 8.47 15.42 -6.52
CA PHE A 158 7.04 15.25 -6.78
C PHE A 158 6.24 16.49 -6.39
N HIS A 159 5.08 16.66 -7.03
CA HIS A 159 4.19 17.82 -6.81
C HIS A 159 2.76 17.36 -6.62
N VAL A 160 2.16 17.65 -5.48
CA VAL A 160 0.75 17.38 -5.21
C VAL A 160 -0.02 18.68 -5.38
N LYS A 161 -0.93 18.73 -6.36
CA LYS A 161 -1.62 19.95 -6.77
C LYS A 161 -3.13 19.77 -6.76
N ALA A 162 -3.84 20.84 -6.41
CA ALA A 162 -5.29 20.96 -6.62
C ALA A 162 -5.56 21.50 -8.03
N VAL A 163 -6.00 20.65 -8.94
CA VAL A 163 -6.16 20.97 -10.36
C VAL A 163 -7.62 21.07 -10.78
N LYS A 164 -7.85 21.65 -11.97
CA LYS A 164 -9.17 21.71 -12.61
C LYS A 164 -9.57 20.33 -13.16
N LYS A 165 -10.86 20.11 -13.34
CA LYS A 165 -11.48 18.85 -13.80
C LYS A 165 -11.12 18.44 -15.23
N GLU A 166 -10.62 19.39 -16.03
CA GLU A 166 -10.19 19.22 -17.41
C GLU A 166 -8.75 18.65 -17.54
N ALA A 167 -7.99 18.61 -16.44
CA ALA A 167 -6.70 17.94 -16.44
C ALA A 167 -6.86 16.49 -16.89
N SER A 168 -5.87 15.94 -17.60
CA SER A 168 -5.98 14.61 -18.21
C SER A 168 -4.68 13.80 -18.05
N PHE A 169 -4.83 12.49 -18.03
CA PHE A 169 -3.74 11.52 -18.06
C PHE A 169 -4.27 10.15 -18.50
N THR A 170 -3.38 9.19 -18.73
CA THR A 170 -3.77 7.80 -19.00
C THR A 170 -3.88 7.03 -17.68
N PRO A 171 -5.11 6.71 -17.21
CA PRO A 171 -5.28 5.97 -15.96
C PRO A 171 -4.87 4.50 -16.11
N LEU A 172 -4.50 3.88 -15.02
CA LEU A 172 -4.11 2.47 -14.94
C LEU A 172 -5.15 1.57 -15.62
N ALA A 173 -4.68 0.59 -16.36
CA ALA A 173 -5.50 -0.32 -17.19
C ALA A 173 -6.28 0.39 -18.32
N SER A 174 -5.78 1.52 -18.82
CA SER A 174 -6.34 2.24 -19.96
C SER A 174 -5.25 2.52 -21.00
N GLU A 175 -5.63 2.51 -22.28
CA GLU A 175 -4.73 2.81 -23.39
C GLU A 175 -4.78 4.29 -23.81
N LYS A 176 -5.81 5.01 -23.37
CA LYS A 176 -6.09 6.38 -23.80
C LYS A 176 -6.06 7.36 -22.65
N SER A 177 -5.57 8.56 -22.94
CA SER A 177 -5.70 9.67 -22.00
C SER A 177 -7.17 10.06 -21.82
N MET A 178 -7.56 10.32 -20.58
CA MET A 178 -8.90 10.72 -20.16
C MET A 178 -8.79 11.96 -19.26
N THR A 179 -9.76 12.88 -19.39
CA THR A 179 -9.90 13.94 -18.40
C THR A 179 -10.36 13.38 -17.06
N LEU A 180 -10.12 14.12 -15.96
CA LEU A 180 -10.55 13.68 -14.63
C LEU A 180 -12.07 13.47 -14.58
N THR A 181 -12.83 14.29 -15.29
CA THR A 181 -14.29 14.13 -15.43
C THR A 181 -14.66 12.84 -16.17
N GLU A 182 -13.97 12.52 -17.27
CA GLU A 182 -14.20 11.26 -18.00
C GLU A 182 -13.83 10.04 -17.14
N ILE A 183 -12.73 10.10 -16.38
CA ILE A 183 -12.34 9.03 -15.47
C ILE A 183 -13.44 8.77 -14.44
N LEU A 184 -13.99 9.82 -13.81
CA LEU A 184 -15.05 9.66 -12.81
C LEU A 184 -16.37 9.11 -13.39
N ASN A 185 -16.63 9.32 -14.68
CA ASN A 185 -17.88 8.89 -15.31
C ASN A 185 -17.78 7.56 -16.07
N ALA A 186 -16.58 7.15 -16.51
CA ALA A 186 -16.43 6.03 -17.43
C ALA A 186 -15.43 4.96 -16.96
N HIS A 187 -14.40 5.32 -16.16
CA HIS A 187 -13.45 4.33 -15.66
C HIS A 187 -14.06 3.60 -14.46
N PRO A 188 -13.97 2.24 -14.34
CA PRO A 188 -14.60 1.48 -13.24
C PRO A 188 -14.26 2.04 -11.85
N LYS A 189 -12.98 2.25 -11.54
CA LYS A 189 -12.57 2.86 -10.27
C LYS A 189 -13.04 4.31 -10.12
N GLY A 190 -13.18 5.04 -11.22
CA GLY A 190 -13.76 6.39 -11.22
C GLY A 190 -15.21 6.37 -10.77
N VAL A 191 -16.02 5.53 -11.39
CA VAL A 191 -17.45 5.36 -11.07
C VAL A 191 -17.65 4.92 -9.61
N ASP A 192 -16.85 3.93 -9.14
CA ASP A 192 -16.95 3.41 -7.78
C ASP A 192 -16.66 4.48 -6.71
N TYR A 193 -15.71 5.38 -6.97
CA TYR A 193 -15.19 6.32 -5.97
C TYR A 193 -15.46 7.79 -6.27
N ALA A 194 -16.19 8.15 -7.35
CA ALA A 194 -16.54 9.52 -7.71
C ALA A 194 -17.16 10.29 -6.53
N HIS A 195 -18.01 9.62 -5.76
CA HIS A 195 -18.71 10.19 -4.60
C HIS A 195 -17.79 10.79 -3.53
N LEU A 196 -16.51 10.38 -3.48
CA LEU A 196 -15.52 10.92 -2.55
C LEU A 196 -15.04 12.34 -2.93
N LEU A 197 -15.33 12.77 -4.15
CA LEU A 197 -14.97 14.08 -4.69
C LEU A 197 -16.19 14.98 -4.95
N ASP A 198 -17.36 14.57 -4.49
CA ASP A 198 -18.60 15.33 -4.66
C ASP A 198 -18.50 16.73 -4.05
N GLY A 199 -18.97 17.73 -4.79
CA GLY A 199 -18.96 19.12 -4.37
C GLY A 199 -17.59 19.81 -4.47
N MET A 200 -16.52 19.12 -4.85
CA MET A 200 -15.20 19.73 -5.02
C MET A 200 -15.10 20.45 -6.37
N GLU A 201 -14.56 21.67 -6.36
CA GLU A 201 -14.28 22.44 -7.59
C GLU A 201 -12.96 22.04 -8.24
N ARG A 202 -12.00 21.55 -7.43
CA ARG A 202 -10.68 21.10 -7.85
C ARG A 202 -10.43 19.69 -7.31
N TYR A 203 -9.59 18.96 -8.02
CA TYR A 203 -9.24 17.58 -7.67
C TYR A 203 -7.74 17.45 -7.40
N PRO A 204 -7.32 16.54 -6.49
CA PRO A 204 -5.91 16.34 -6.21
C PRO A 204 -5.25 15.51 -7.33
N LEU A 205 -4.08 15.93 -7.79
CA LEU A 205 -3.20 15.13 -8.65
C LEU A 205 -1.78 15.16 -8.12
N ILE A 206 -1.08 14.05 -8.29
CA ILE A 206 0.35 13.92 -7.99
C ILE A 206 1.10 13.84 -9.32
N TYR A 207 2.13 14.68 -9.46
CA TYR A 207 2.99 14.78 -10.63
C TYR A 207 4.44 14.52 -10.27
N ASP A 208 5.21 14.07 -11.24
CA ASP A 208 6.66 14.11 -11.18
C ASP A 208 7.24 15.41 -11.76
N SER A 209 8.57 15.53 -11.79
CA SER A 209 9.27 16.69 -12.35
C SER A 209 9.07 16.87 -13.86
N ASP A 210 8.74 15.79 -14.58
CA ASP A 210 8.46 15.79 -16.03
C ASP A 210 6.99 16.10 -16.34
N ASN A 211 6.19 16.46 -15.30
CA ASN A 211 4.74 16.67 -15.36
C ASN A 211 3.94 15.41 -15.77
N LYS A 212 4.47 14.23 -15.56
CA LYS A 212 3.70 13.00 -15.67
C LYS A 212 2.81 12.85 -14.44
N VAL A 213 1.57 12.42 -14.62
CA VAL A 213 0.65 12.16 -13.52
C VAL A 213 0.93 10.79 -12.92
N LEU A 214 1.30 10.75 -11.63
CA LEU A 214 1.48 9.51 -10.90
C LEU A 214 0.14 8.96 -10.41
N SER A 215 -0.68 9.84 -9.85
CA SER A 215 -1.89 9.44 -9.13
C SER A 215 -2.96 10.52 -9.19
N PHE A 216 -4.20 10.08 -9.27
CA PHE A 216 -5.43 10.86 -9.03
C PHE A 216 -6.09 10.37 -7.74
N PRO A 217 -5.59 10.78 -6.56
CA PRO A 217 -6.17 10.35 -5.29
C PRO A 217 -7.63 10.85 -5.11
N PRO A 218 -8.51 10.07 -4.51
CA PRO A 218 -8.36 8.69 -4.06
C PRO A 218 -8.76 7.65 -5.11
N ILE A 219 -8.74 8.00 -6.39
CA ILE A 219 -9.39 7.27 -7.49
C ILE A 219 -8.46 6.21 -8.09
N ILE A 220 -7.36 6.64 -8.77
CA ILE A 220 -6.55 5.73 -9.57
C ILE A 220 -5.14 6.29 -9.85
N ASN A 221 -4.18 5.39 -10.04
CA ASN A 221 -2.82 5.73 -10.48
C ASN A 221 -2.74 5.90 -12.00
N GLY A 222 -1.66 6.51 -12.47
CA GLY A 222 -1.31 6.58 -13.89
C GLY A 222 -0.74 5.26 -14.41
N GLU A 223 -1.08 4.89 -15.66
CA GLU A 223 -0.62 3.65 -16.30
C GLU A 223 0.91 3.54 -16.33
N GLN A 224 1.60 4.64 -16.60
CA GLN A 224 3.06 4.68 -16.70
C GLN A 224 3.80 4.42 -15.40
N THR A 225 3.12 4.42 -14.26
CA THR A 225 3.72 4.18 -12.94
C THR A 225 3.39 2.79 -12.39
N ALA A 226 2.79 1.94 -13.23
CA ALA A 226 2.34 0.62 -12.84
C ALA A 226 3.47 -0.23 -12.27
N VAL A 227 3.22 -0.84 -11.13
CA VAL A 227 4.10 -1.83 -10.51
C VAL A 227 4.03 -3.12 -11.31
N THR A 228 5.17 -3.71 -11.60
CA THR A 228 5.32 -4.97 -12.32
C THR A 228 6.16 -5.98 -11.54
N HIS A 229 6.24 -7.20 -12.03
CA HIS A 229 7.13 -8.22 -11.47
C HIS A 229 8.63 -7.85 -11.53
N ALA A 230 9.00 -6.84 -12.33
CA ALA A 230 10.38 -6.35 -12.43
C ALA A 230 10.68 -5.19 -11.46
N THR A 231 9.66 -4.62 -10.82
CA THR A 231 9.81 -3.48 -9.90
C THR A 231 10.58 -3.90 -8.65
N LYS A 232 11.63 -3.14 -8.32
CA LYS A 232 12.47 -3.34 -7.12
C LYS A 232 12.47 -2.15 -6.19
N ASP A 233 12.23 -0.97 -6.75
CA ASP A 233 12.18 0.29 -6.03
C ASP A 233 10.78 0.87 -6.13
N PHE A 234 10.20 1.19 -4.99
CA PHE A 234 8.80 1.62 -4.88
C PHE A 234 8.75 3.06 -4.36
N PHE A 235 7.88 3.88 -4.94
CA PHE A 235 7.39 5.09 -4.32
C PHE A 235 5.97 4.85 -3.82
N ILE A 236 5.70 5.23 -2.59
CA ILE A 236 4.39 5.11 -1.97
C ILE A 236 3.89 6.52 -1.65
N ASP A 237 2.71 6.89 -2.14
CA ASP A 237 1.97 8.05 -1.68
C ASP A 237 0.78 7.63 -0.82
N VAL A 238 0.51 8.40 0.22
CA VAL A 238 -0.72 8.26 1.00
C VAL A 238 -1.34 9.62 1.20
N THR A 239 -2.62 9.73 0.81
CA THR A 239 -3.37 10.98 0.94
C THR A 239 -4.68 10.75 1.69
N GLY A 240 -5.18 11.76 2.40
CA GLY A 240 -6.42 11.57 3.13
C GLY A 240 -6.92 12.74 3.94
N TRP A 241 -7.89 12.42 4.80
CA TRP A 241 -8.52 13.33 5.77
C TRP A 241 -8.23 12.93 7.22
N ASP A 242 -7.71 11.73 7.44
CA ASP A 242 -7.40 11.20 8.79
C ASP A 242 -5.90 10.93 8.90
N ARG A 243 -5.22 11.72 9.71
CA ARG A 243 -3.76 11.63 9.90
C ARG A 243 -3.33 10.24 10.34
N ARG A 244 -4.00 9.67 11.36
CA ARG A 244 -3.62 8.37 11.92
C ARG A 244 -3.82 7.23 10.91
N ALA A 245 -4.92 7.29 10.15
CA ALA A 245 -5.17 6.31 9.11
C ALA A 245 -4.13 6.40 7.98
N CYS A 246 -3.71 7.61 7.59
CA CYS A 246 -2.68 7.81 6.58
C CYS A 246 -1.31 7.34 7.06
N GLU A 247 -0.90 7.68 8.27
CA GLU A 247 0.37 7.23 8.87
C GLU A 247 0.41 5.70 8.99
N ALA A 248 -0.63 5.08 9.54
CA ALA A 248 -0.71 3.63 9.67
C ALA A 248 -0.68 2.92 8.31
N ALA A 249 -1.43 3.43 7.31
CA ALA A 249 -1.46 2.86 5.99
C ALA A 249 -0.07 2.90 5.31
N LEU A 250 0.64 4.05 5.40
CA LEU A 250 2.00 4.16 4.88
C LEU A 250 2.95 3.19 5.57
N MET A 251 2.91 3.13 6.92
CA MET A 251 3.79 2.26 7.70
C MET A 251 3.57 0.79 7.36
N LEU A 252 2.34 0.33 7.17
CA LEU A 252 2.03 -1.07 6.88
C LEU A 252 2.51 -1.50 5.49
N ILE A 253 2.38 -0.65 4.48
CA ILE A 253 2.96 -0.93 3.15
C ILE A 253 4.50 -0.94 3.22
N CYS A 254 5.11 0.03 3.90
CA CYS A 254 6.56 0.05 4.10
C CYS A 254 7.05 -1.19 4.87
N LEU A 255 6.32 -1.61 5.91
CA LEU A 255 6.64 -2.82 6.67
C LEU A 255 6.58 -4.06 5.78
N GLN A 256 5.53 -4.23 4.97
CA GLN A 256 5.43 -5.34 4.02
C GLN A 256 6.65 -5.41 3.11
N LEU A 257 7.00 -4.28 2.49
CA LEU A 257 8.14 -4.21 1.57
C LEU A 257 9.48 -4.42 2.28
N SER A 258 9.63 -3.96 3.53
CA SER A 258 10.85 -4.15 4.32
C SER A 258 11.09 -5.62 4.69
N GLN A 259 10.04 -6.41 4.92
CA GLN A 259 10.15 -7.85 5.18
C GLN A 259 10.68 -8.63 3.96
N ARG A 260 10.68 -8.01 2.78
CA ARG A 260 11.30 -8.50 1.55
C ARG A 260 12.69 -7.88 1.28
N GLY A 261 13.37 -7.44 2.33
CA GLY A 261 14.71 -6.85 2.26
C GLY A 261 14.75 -5.39 1.82
N GLY A 262 13.61 -4.75 1.63
CA GLY A 262 13.52 -3.36 1.21
C GLY A 262 14.09 -2.39 2.25
N THR A 263 14.82 -1.38 1.79
CA THR A 263 15.30 -0.26 2.60
C THR A 263 14.29 0.89 2.52
N VAL A 264 13.73 1.27 3.67
CA VAL A 264 12.73 2.35 3.74
C VAL A 264 13.42 3.71 3.83
N GLU A 265 12.96 4.64 3.02
CA GLU A 265 13.46 6.02 2.97
C GLU A 265 12.30 7.01 3.08
N SER A 266 12.51 8.07 3.89
CA SER A 266 11.51 9.14 4.04
C SER A 266 11.52 10.09 2.85
N VAL A 267 10.34 10.59 2.49
CA VAL A 267 10.14 11.70 1.53
C VAL A 267 9.73 12.93 2.32
N GLU A 268 10.40 14.06 2.04
CA GLU A 268 10.11 15.33 2.69
C GLU A 268 8.91 16.02 2.00
N ALA A 269 7.78 16.17 2.71
CA ALA A 269 6.65 16.97 2.27
C ALA A 269 6.86 18.44 2.66
N VAL A 270 6.85 19.38 1.68
CA VAL A 270 7.13 20.82 1.83
C VAL A 270 6.03 21.66 1.22
#